data_86867cf0dbed2c6f29d04e58499391dc
#
_entry.id   86867cf0dbed2c6f29d04e58499391dc
#
_cell.length_a   1.000
_cell.length_b   1.000
_cell.length_c   1.000
_cell.angle_alpha   90.00
_cell.angle_beta   90.00
_cell.angle_gamma   90.00
#
_symmetry.space_group_name_H-M   'P 1'
#
loop_
_entity.id
_entity.type
_entity.pdbx_description
1 polymer ?
#
loop_
_entity_poly.entity_id
_entity_poly.type
_entity_poly.pdbx_seq_one_letter_code
_entity_poly.pdbx_strand_id
1 'polypeptide(L)'
;MAEKKYMIIDGIRAEFTDEKNILQVIHKVGIHVPTFCYYSDMSIYGACRMCVVEDERGGIIASCSTPPKNKMVIKTNTGRLHDYRKMILELLLASHCRDCTVCEKNGNCRLQMLAARFRLTDVRFPNTHPERMIDDSSLSIVRDPSKCILCGDCVRMCNEVQHVGAIDFANRGANMVVTPAFNRKIAETDCVNCGQCAAVCPTAAITIKKDLKQVWQALYAPNKRVVAQVAPAVRVAVGDHYGLAKGRSVMGKIVNALHRMGFDEVYDTTFSADLTIMEETKEFLN
;
A
#
# COMPACT_ATOMS: atom_id res chain seq x y z
N MET A 1 -16.86 -15.32 -37.74
CA MET A 1 -16.20 -14.49 -36.69
C MET A 1 -16.94 -14.78 -35.38
N ALA A 2 -16.26 -15.23 -34.36
CA ALA A 2 -16.89 -15.46 -33.07
C ALA A 2 -17.47 -14.13 -32.55
N GLU A 3 -18.72 -14.14 -32.14
CA GLU A 3 -19.41 -12.96 -31.60
C GLU A 3 -18.64 -12.52 -30.33
N LYS A 4 -18.12 -11.28 -30.32
CA LYS A 4 -17.39 -10.76 -29.19
C LYS A 4 -18.32 -10.65 -27.99
N LYS A 5 -17.93 -11.22 -26.84
CA LYS A 5 -18.68 -11.10 -25.58
C LYS A 5 -18.70 -9.63 -25.14
N TYR A 6 -19.82 -9.18 -24.61
CA TYR A 6 -19.96 -7.82 -24.11
C TYR A 6 -20.86 -7.79 -22.86
N MET A 7 -20.73 -6.72 -22.10
CA MET A 7 -21.66 -6.36 -21.02
C MET A 7 -22.04 -4.88 -21.13
N ILE A 8 -23.08 -4.48 -20.45
CA ILE A 8 -23.55 -3.09 -20.40
C ILE A 8 -23.26 -2.53 -19.00
N ILE A 9 -22.49 -1.45 -18.94
CA ILE A 9 -22.06 -0.80 -17.70
C ILE A 9 -22.55 0.64 -17.74
N ASP A 10 -23.51 0.99 -16.88
CA ASP A 10 -24.15 2.33 -16.85
C ASP A 10 -24.64 2.78 -18.25
N GLY A 11 -25.15 1.84 -19.06
CA GLY A 11 -25.58 2.09 -20.44
C GLY A 11 -24.49 2.01 -21.50
N ILE A 12 -23.23 1.88 -21.14
CA ILE A 12 -22.10 1.77 -22.08
C ILE A 12 -21.85 0.29 -22.40
N ARG A 13 -21.79 -0.04 -23.70
CA ARG A 13 -21.41 -1.37 -24.17
C ARG A 13 -19.91 -1.57 -24.02
N ALA A 14 -19.48 -2.51 -23.17
CA ALA A 14 -18.12 -2.88 -22.90
C ALA A 14 -17.83 -4.29 -23.43
N GLU A 15 -16.95 -4.41 -24.43
CA GLU A 15 -16.49 -5.72 -24.91
C GLU A 15 -15.39 -6.27 -24.00
N PHE A 16 -15.43 -7.59 -23.77
CA PHE A 16 -14.42 -8.28 -22.95
C PHE A 16 -14.02 -9.61 -23.59
N THR A 17 -12.83 -10.10 -23.26
CA THR A 17 -12.25 -11.34 -23.78
C THR A 17 -11.82 -12.26 -22.65
N ASP A 18 -10.81 -11.87 -21.91
CA ASP A 18 -10.07 -12.62 -20.89
C ASP A 18 -10.08 -11.96 -19.50
N GLU A 19 -10.82 -10.85 -19.35
CA GLU A 19 -10.94 -10.18 -18.07
C GLU A 19 -11.49 -11.13 -16.99
N LYS A 20 -10.75 -11.27 -15.89
CA LYS A 20 -11.04 -12.24 -14.83
C LYS A 20 -12.27 -11.85 -14.00
N ASN A 21 -12.60 -10.56 -13.95
CA ASN A 21 -13.69 -10.04 -13.13
C ASN A 21 -14.34 -8.79 -13.74
N ILE A 22 -15.54 -8.46 -13.27
CA ILE A 22 -16.32 -7.31 -13.71
C ILE A 22 -15.54 -6.00 -13.52
N LEU A 23 -14.75 -5.87 -12.45
CA LEU A 23 -14.01 -4.65 -12.13
C LEU A 23 -13.00 -4.31 -13.24
N GLN A 24 -12.33 -5.30 -13.83
CA GLN A 24 -11.43 -5.09 -14.94
C GLN A 24 -12.16 -4.54 -16.17
N VAL A 25 -13.36 -5.06 -16.46
CA VAL A 25 -14.18 -4.54 -17.58
C VAL A 25 -14.66 -3.11 -17.30
N ILE A 26 -15.01 -2.79 -16.06
CA ILE A 26 -15.38 -1.43 -15.63
C ILE A 26 -14.22 -0.46 -15.85
N HIS A 27 -13.00 -0.85 -15.46
CA HIS A 27 -11.81 -0.02 -15.65
C HIS A 27 -11.48 0.22 -17.14
N LYS A 28 -11.72 -0.79 -17.99
CA LYS A 28 -11.49 -0.70 -19.43
C LYS A 28 -12.34 0.39 -20.12
N VAL A 29 -13.52 0.66 -19.59
CA VAL A 29 -14.39 1.75 -20.09
C VAL A 29 -14.20 3.08 -19.34
N GLY A 30 -13.12 3.21 -18.56
CA GLY A 30 -12.75 4.44 -17.90
C GLY A 30 -13.54 4.77 -16.62
N ILE A 31 -14.36 3.83 -16.12
CA ILE A 31 -15.12 4.02 -14.88
C ILE A 31 -14.29 3.55 -13.69
N HIS A 32 -14.20 4.38 -12.65
CA HIS A 32 -13.47 4.07 -11.42
C HIS A 32 -14.40 3.77 -10.26
N VAL A 33 -14.48 2.49 -9.91
CA VAL A 33 -15.17 2.01 -8.71
C VAL A 33 -14.16 1.89 -7.56
N PRO A 34 -14.46 2.42 -6.35
CA PRO A 34 -13.51 2.39 -5.24
C PRO A 34 -13.25 0.96 -4.74
N THR A 35 -12.00 0.68 -4.37
CA THR A 35 -11.56 -0.60 -3.78
C THR A 35 -10.54 -0.35 -2.69
N PHE A 36 -10.36 -1.29 -1.75
CA PHE A 36 -9.22 -1.34 -0.83
C PHE A 36 -8.39 -2.61 -1.03
N CYS A 37 -9.04 -3.75 -1.23
CA CYS A 37 -8.42 -5.07 -1.21
C CYS A 37 -8.20 -5.68 -2.61
N TYR A 38 -8.07 -4.89 -3.65
CA TYR A 38 -7.88 -5.38 -5.01
C TYR A 38 -6.60 -4.84 -5.65
N TYR A 39 -5.77 -5.77 -6.10
CA TYR A 39 -4.61 -5.54 -6.97
C TYR A 39 -4.61 -6.60 -8.07
N SER A 40 -4.24 -6.20 -9.31
CA SER A 40 -4.23 -7.08 -10.49
C SER A 40 -3.29 -8.27 -10.34
N ASP A 41 -2.19 -8.06 -9.61
CA ASP A 41 -1.07 -8.99 -9.50
C ASP A 41 -1.14 -9.91 -8.26
N MET A 42 -2.22 -9.82 -7.51
CA MET A 42 -2.48 -10.65 -6.34
C MET A 42 -3.81 -11.42 -6.49
N SER A 43 -3.99 -12.47 -5.71
CA SER A 43 -5.23 -13.24 -5.66
C SER A 43 -6.45 -12.35 -5.34
N ILE A 44 -7.63 -12.77 -5.78
CA ILE A 44 -8.89 -12.09 -5.49
C ILE A 44 -9.29 -12.39 -4.05
N TYR A 45 -9.47 -11.34 -3.25
CA TYR A 45 -9.82 -11.49 -1.83
C TYR A 45 -11.28 -11.11 -1.53
N GLY A 46 -11.78 -10.01 -2.07
CA GLY A 46 -13.20 -9.62 -1.97
C GLY A 46 -13.66 -9.15 -0.58
N ALA A 47 -12.74 -8.85 0.35
CA ALA A 47 -13.06 -8.55 1.75
C ALA A 47 -13.67 -7.17 1.97
N CYS A 48 -13.16 -6.12 1.32
CA CYS A 48 -13.53 -4.74 1.64
C CYS A 48 -14.93 -4.33 1.19
N ARG A 49 -15.53 -5.03 0.24
CA ARG A 49 -16.87 -4.78 -0.33
C ARG A 49 -17.11 -3.38 -0.93
N MET A 50 -16.08 -2.56 -1.06
CA MET A 50 -16.23 -1.21 -1.65
C MET A 50 -16.53 -1.23 -3.15
N CYS A 51 -16.14 -2.30 -3.84
CA CYS A 51 -16.30 -2.47 -5.28
C CYS A 51 -17.71 -2.94 -5.71
N VAL A 52 -18.70 -2.91 -4.82
CA VAL A 52 -20.05 -3.39 -5.13
C VAL A 52 -20.69 -2.62 -6.29
N VAL A 53 -21.39 -3.38 -7.14
CA VAL A 53 -22.21 -2.89 -8.26
C VAL A 53 -23.59 -3.52 -8.19
N GLU A 54 -24.55 -2.95 -8.88
CA GLU A 54 -25.94 -3.43 -8.90
C GLU A 54 -26.23 -4.10 -10.24
N ASP A 55 -26.79 -5.30 -10.22
CA ASP A 55 -27.25 -6.02 -11.42
C ASP A 55 -28.68 -5.60 -11.84
N GLU A 56 -29.14 -6.10 -12.97
CA GLU A 56 -30.50 -5.80 -13.50
C GLU A 56 -31.64 -6.15 -12.54
N ARG A 57 -31.41 -7.14 -11.66
CA ARG A 57 -32.43 -7.62 -10.71
C ARG A 57 -32.36 -6.87 -9.37
N GLY A 58 -31.50 -5.84 -9.29
CA GLY A 58 -31.24 -5.13 -8.04
C GLY A 58 -30.36 -5.89 -7.05
N GLY A 59 -29.67 -6.96 -7.50
CA GLY A 59 -28.68 -7.69 -6.69
C GLY A 59 -27.41 -6.89 -6.53
N ILE A 60 -26.86 -6.85 -5.30
CA ILE A 60 -25.58 -6.21 -5.00
C ILE A 60 -24.46 -7.24 -5.07
N ILE A 61 -23.55 -7.08 -6.02
CA ILE A 61 -22.44 -7.99 -6.27
C ILE A 61 -21.08 -7.30 -6.15
N ALA A 62 -20.06 -8.03 -5.73
CA ALA A 62 -18.69 -7.51 -5.66
C ALA A 62 -18.01 -7.65 -7.02
N SER A 63 -17.76 -6.53 -7.70
CA SER A 63 -17.22 -6.53 -9.06
C SER A 63 -15.82 -7.13 -9.16
N CYS A 64 -14.99 -7.03 -8.11
CA CYS A 64 -13.62 -7.58 -8.10
C CYS A 64 -13.55 -9.12 -8.03
N SER A 65 -14.62 -9.79 -7.55
CA SER A 65 -14.65 -11.24 -7.37
C SER A 65 -15.69 -11.96 -8.24
N THR A 66 -16.48 -11.22 -9.02
CA THR A 66 -17.51 -11.78 -9.91
C THR A 66 -16.99 -11.79 -11.35
N PRO A 67 -16.94 -12.95 -12.04
CA PRO A 67 -16.57 -13.01 -13.45
C PRO A 67 -17.59 -12.33 -14.35
N PRO A 68 -17.18 -11.69 -15.46
CA PRO A 68 -18.08 -11.06 -16.39
C PRO A 68 -18.88 -12.12 -17.18
N LYS A 69 -20.16 -11.85 -17.45
CA LYS A 69 -21.01 -12.70 -18.28
C LYS A 69 -21.48 -11.97 -19.50
N ASN A 70 -21.62 -12.71 -20.64
CA ASN A 70 -22.12 -12.12 -21.89
C ASN A 70 -23.52 -11.54 -21.71
N LYS A 71 -23.74 -10.33 -22.22
CA LYS A 71 -25.00 -9.55 -22.12
C LYS A 71 -25.41 -9.15 -20.70
N MET A 72 -24.49 -9.25 -19.72
CA MET A 72 -24.76 -8.81 -18.34
C MET A 72 -24.91 -7.29 -18.31
N VAL A 73 -25.90 -6.79 -17.56
CA VAL A 73 -26.10 -5.36 -17.35
C VAL A 73 -25.84 -5.03 -15.88
N ILE A 74 -25.05 -4.00 -15.64
CA ILE A 74 -24.74 -3.53 -14.29
C ILE A 74 -24.78 -2.00 -14.21
N LYS A 75 -25.04 -1.52 -12.99
CA LYS A 75 -24.94 -0.11 -12.62
C LYS A 75 -23.85 0.06 -11.58
N THR A 76 -22.98 1.05 -11.77
CA THR A 76 -21.85 1.32 -10.87
C THR A 76 -22.12 2.46 -9.90
N ASN A 77 -23.10 3.31 -10.18
CA ASN A 77 -23.40 4.53 -9.43
C ASN A 77 -24.90 4.78 -9.29
N THR A 78 -25.50 4.14 -8.27
CA THR A 78 -26.91 4.35 -7.87
C THR A 78 -26.95 4.91 -6.44
N GLY A 79 -28.09 5.54 -6.06
CA GLY A 79 -28.27 6.00 -4.67
C GLY A 79 -28.08 4.87 -3.66
N ARG A 80 -28.59 3.68 -3.96
CA ARG A 80 -28.44 2.48 -3.13
C ARG A 80 -26.95 2.08 -2.97
N LEU A 81 -26.17 2.08 -4.05
CA LEU A 81 -24.73 1.80 -3.99
C LEU A 81 -23.95 2.86 -3.20
N HIS A 82 -24.38 4.12 -3.31
CA HIS A 82 -23.81 5.19 -2.51
C HIS A 82 -24.01 4.95 -1.01
N ASP A 83 -25.23 4.57 -0.59
CA ASP A 83 -25.54 4.27 0.80
C ASP A 83 -24.79 3.04 1.31
N TYR A 84 -24.68 1.98 0.51
CA TYR A 84 -23.85 0.82 0.84
C TYR A 84 -22.38 1.17 1.08
N ARG A 85 -21.78 1.93 0.17
CA ARG A 85 -20.37 2.33 0.29
C ARG A 85 -20.15 3.26 1.47
N LYS A 86 -21.09 4.18 1.73
CA LYS A 86 -21.05 5.05 2.91
C LYS A 86 -21.11 4.25 4.20
N MET A 87 -22.00 3.26 4.30
CA MET A 87 -22.11 2.35 5.44
C MET A 87 -20.79 1.55 5.66
N ILE A 88 -20.21 1.01 4.60
CA ILE A 88 -18.93 0.28 4.68
C ILE A 88 -17.82 1.20 5.21
N LEU A 89 -17.71 2.42 4.68
CA LEU A 89 -16.70 3.39 5.14
C LEU A 89 -16.90 3.75 6.60
N GLU A 90 -18.14 3.94 7.03
CA GLU A 90 -18.47 4.23 8.42
C GLU A 90 -18.05 3.08 9.36
N LEU A 91 -18.31 1.83 8.97
CA LEU A 91 -17.87 0.65 9.73
C LEU A 91 -16.33 0.55 9.78
N LEU A 92 -15.63 0.83 8.69
CA LEU A 92 -14.15 0.85 8.67
C LEU A 92 -13.60 1.96 9.58
N LEU A 93 -14.22 3.13 9.59
CA LEU A 93 -13.83 4.25 10.44
C LEU A 93 -14.19 4.04 11.92
N ALA A 94 -15.21 3.26 12.22
CA ALA A 94 -15.56 2.92 13.61
C ALA A 94 -14.40 2.22 14.34
N SER A 95 -13.66 1.38 13.62
CA SER A 95 -12.53 0.61 14.15
C SER A 95 -11.17 1.26 13.87
N HIS A 96 -11.14 2.48 13.32
CA HIS A 96 -9.92 3.20 12.98
C HIS A 96 -9.67 4.35 13.94
N CYS A 97 -8.42 4.62 14.30
CA CYS A 97 -8.04 5.65 15.28
C CYS A 97 -8.49 7.08 14.90
N ARG A 98 -8.64 7.39 13.63
CA ARG A 98 -9.08 8.70 13.08
C ARG A 98 -8.19 9.90 13.39
N ASP A 99 -6.98 9.71 13.91
CA ASP A 99 -6.02 10.78 14.24
C ASP A 99 -5.29 11.27 12.97
N CYS A 100 -6.07 11.73 11.98
CA CYS A 100 -5.56 12.04 10.65
C CYS A 100 -4.51 13.15 10.64
N THR A 101 -4.64 14.16 11.49
CA THR A 101 -3.74 15.34 11.51
C THR A 101 -2.29 15.00 11.87
N VAL A 102 -2.09 13.94 12.66
CA VAL A 102 -0.76 13.45 13.08
C VAL A 102 -0.38 12.14 12.38
N CYS A 103 -1.17 11.69 11.43
CA CYS A 103 -0.97 10.43 10.73
C CYS A 103 0.06 10.59 9.60
N GLU A 104 0.96 9.64 9.48
CA GLU A 104 1.98 9.57 8.41
C GLU A 104 1.42 9.61 6.98
N LYS A 105 0.18 9.11 6.77
CA LYS A 105 -0.52 9.14 5.48
C LYS A 105 -1.54 10.26 5.36
N ASN A 106 -1.49 11.28 6.22
CA ASN A 106 -2.40 12.43 6.07
C ASN A 106 -2.30 13.03 4.67
N GLY A 107 -3.44 13.30 4.04
CA GLY A 107 -3.52 13.80 2.66
C GLY A 107 -3.26 12.76 1.56
N ASN A 108 -2.74 11.56 1.89
CA ASN A 108 -2.48 10.46 0.94
C ASN A 108 -3.02 9.11 1.46
N CYS A 109 -4.08 9.12 2.23
CA CYS A 109 -4.75 7.94 2.76
C CYS A 109 -6.01 7.63 1.94
N ARG A 110 -6.10 6.41 1.37
CA ARG A 110 -7.27 6.00 0.58
C ARG A 110 -8.56 6.01 1.39
N LEU A 111 -8.51 5.65 2.69
CA LEU A 111 -9.66 5.71 3.58
C LEU A 111 -10.12 7.15 3.80
N GLN A 112 -9.19 8.08 4.07
CA GLN A 112 -9.48 9.50 4.25
C GLN A 112 -10.07 10.12 2.98
N MET A 113 -9.49 9.86 1.80
CA MET A 113 -10.01 10.36 0.52
C MET A 113 -11.42 9.86 0.23
N LEU A 114 -11.70 8.59 0.50
CA LEU A 114 -13.04 8.04 0.27
C LEU A 114 -14.05 8.57 1.30
N ALA A 115 -13.68 8.71 2.58
CA ALA A 115 -14.53 9.33 3.59
C ALA A 115 -14.94 10.76 3.19
N ALA A 116 -13.99 11.56 2.71
CA ALA A 116 -14.26 12.90 2.19
C ALA A 116 -15.15 12.88 0.94
N ARG A 117 -14.86 12.00 -0.04
CA ARG A 117 -15.66 11.84 -1.27
C ARG A 117 -17.12 11.49 -0.97
N PHE A 118 -17.38 10.62 0.02
CA PHE A 118 -18.72 10.22 0.45
C PHE A 118 -19.32 11.15 1.51
N ARG A 119 -18.65 12.26 1.84
CA ARG A 119 -19.08 13.26 2.83
C ARG A 119 -19.47 12.60 4.16
N LEU A 120 -18.61 11.73 4.67
CA LEU A 120 -18.80 11.07 5.94
C LEU A 120 -18.33 12.01 7.05
N THR A 121 -19.26 12.56 7.81
CA THR A 121 -19.00 13.54 8.89
C THR A 121 -19.16 12.94 10.28
N ASP A 122 -19.88 11.82 10.38
CA ASP A 122 -20.17 11.16 11.63
C ASP A 122 -19.95 9.65 11.52
N VAL A 123 -19.63 9.02 12.64
CA VAL A 123 -19.43 7.58 12.77
C VAL A 123 -20.29 7.07 13.91
N ARG A 124 -21.43 6.48 13.56
CA ARG A 124 -22.46 6.03 14.51
C ARG A 124 -22.08 4.78 15.30
N PHE A 125 -21.17 3.96 14.75
CA PHE A 125 -20.80 2.68 15.36
C PHE A 125 -19.67 2.85 16.37
N PRO A 126 -19.76 2.16 17.54
CA PRO A 126 -18.67 2.17 18.51
C PRO A 126 -17.46 1.37 17.99
N ASN A 127 -16.28 1.73 18.49
CA ASN A 127 -15.10 0.90 18.27
C ASN A 127 -15.21 -0.36 19.13
N THR A 128 -15.17 -1.52 18.49
CA THR A 128 -15.24 -2.83 19.13
C THR A 128 -13.90 -3.56 19.16
N HIS A 129 -12.86 -2.97 18.54
CA HIS A 129 -11.53 -3.57 18.52
C HIS A 129 -10.78 -3.31 19.83
N PRO A 130 -10.08 -4.30 20.37
CA PRO A 130 -9.23 -4.11 21.55
C PRO A 130 -8.08 -3.16 21.22
N GLU A 131 -7.59 -2.44 22.23
CA GLU A 131 -6.33 -1.70 22.11
C GLU A 131 -5.18 -2.64 21.78
N ARG A 132 -4.29 -2.19 20.92
CA ARG A 132 -3.14 -2.98 20.47
C ARG A 132 -1.90 -2.11 20.44
N MET A 133 -0.79 -2.71 20.84
CA MET A 133 0.50 -2.03 20.84
C MET A 133 1.02 -1.84 19.42
N ILE A 134 1.66 -0.71 19.20
CA ILE A 134 2.44 -0.44 18.00
C ILE A 134 3.71 -1.31 18.06
N ASP A 135 4.03 -1.95 16.95
CA ASP A 135 5.26 -2.72 16.80
C ASP A 135 6.23 -1.96 15.89
N ASP A 136 7.25 -1.37 16.49
CA ASP A 136 8.33 -0.63 15.86
C ASP A 136 9.69 -1.37 15.90
N SER A 137 9.65 -2.66 16.21
CA SER A 137 10.84 -3.50 16.39
C SER A 137 11.62 -3.75 15.10
N SER A 138 10.96 -3.67 13.93
CA SER A 138 11.63 -3.86 12.63
C SER A 138 12.64 -2.75 12.32
N LEU A 139 13.64 -3.09 11.52
CA LEU A 139 14.59 -2.13 10.96
C LEU A 139 13.98 -1.26 9.85
N SER A 140 12.91 -1.72 9.18
CA SER A 140 12.37 -1.08 7.98
C SER A 140 10.94 -0.58 8.08
N ILE A 141 10.10 -1.17 8.93
CA ILE A 141 8.68 -0.86 9.01
C ILE A 141 8.21 -0.63 10.44
N VAL A 142 7.12 0.13 10.56
CA VAL A 142 6.34 0.29 11.80
C VAL A 142 4.95 -0.26 11.54
N ARG A 143 4.42 -1.07 12.45
CA ARG A 143 3.07 -1.63 12.42
C ARG A 143 2.20 -1.00 13.50
N ASP A 144 1.11 -0.38 13.08
CA ASP A 144 0.08 0.21 13.95
C ASP A 144 -1.28 -0.44 13.68
N PRO A 145 -1.67 -1.46 14.45
CA PRO A 145 -2.93 -2.17 14.23
C PRO A 145 -4.18 -1.31 14.40
N SER A 146 -4.11 -0.17 15.12
CA SER A 146 -5.22 0.76 15.29
C SER A 146 -5.66 1.43 13.99
N LYS A 147 -4.79 1.41 12.97
CA LYS A 147 -5.02 1.97 11.62
C LYS A 147 -5.35 0.91 10.58
N CYS A 148 -5.46 -0.37 11.00
CA CYS A 148 -5.70 -1.47 10.09
C CYS A 148 -7.19 -1.60 9.74
N ILE A 149 -7.49 -1.70 8.42
CA ILE A 149 -8.84 -1.94 7.90
C ILE A 149 -9.05 -3.40 7.45
N LEU A 150 -8.14 -4.30 7.79
CA LEU A 150 -8.19 -5.73 7.49
C LEU A 150 -8.38 -6.07 6.00
N CYS A 151 -7.83 -5.26 5.09
CA CYS A 151 -7.95 -5.48 3.65
C CYS A 151 -7.16 -6.68 3.12
N GLY A 152 -6.16 -7.16 3.86
CA GLY A 152 -5.34 -8.32 3.50
C GLY A 152 -4.28 -8.09 2.43
N ASP A 153 -4.10 -6.86 1.94
CA ASP A 153 -3.14 -6.58 0.87
C ASP A 153 -1.70 -6.88 1.30
N CYS A 154 -1.33 -6.48 2.53
CA CYS A 154 0.00 -6.74 3.08
C CYS A 154 0.28 -8.24 3.31
N VAL A 155 -0.74 -9.01 3.71
CA VAL A 155 -0.62 -10.47 3.90
C VAL A 155 -0.37 -11.13 2.56
N ARG A 156 -1.19 -10.84 1.55
CA ARG A 156 -1.03 -11.41 0.21
C ARG A 156 0.26 -10.96 -0.47
N MET A 157 0.64 -9.70 -0.30
CA MET A 157 1.93 -9.19 -0.80
C MET A 157 3.09 -9.98 -0.18
N CYS A 158 3.06 -10.25 1.13
CA CYS A 158 4.10 -10.99 1.82
C CYS A 158 4.14 -12.47 1.43
N ASN A 159 2.96 -13.09 1.25
CA ASN A 159 2.85 -14.52 0.93
C ASN A 159 2.98 -14.82 -0.56
N GLU A 160 2.21 -14.11 -1.40
CA GLU A 160 2.06 -14.46 -2.82
C GLU A 160 3.15 -13.85 -3.71
N VAL A 161 3.64 -12.65 -3.37
CA VAL A 161 4.61 -11.91 -4.19
C VAL A 161 6.02 -12.05 -3.63
N GLN A 162 6.18 -11.89 -2.32
CA GLN A 162 7.49 -11.97 -1.67
C GLN A 162 7.87 -13.38 -1.20
N HIS A 163 6.90 -14.30 -1.10
CA HIS A 163 7.08 -15.67 -0.63
C HIS A 163 7.74 -15.80 0.76
N VAL A 164 7.54 -14.79 1.62
CA VAL A 164 8.14 -14.74 2.97
C VAL A 164 7.16 -15.20 4.05
N GLY A 165 5.90 -14.73 4.02
CA GLY A 165 4.87 -15.13 4.96
C GLY A 165 5.09 -14.67 6.41
N ALA A 166 5.77 -13.56 6.63
CA ALA A 166 6.09 -13.06 7.97
C ALA A 166 4.86 -12.58 8.76
N ILE A 167 3.78 -12.22 8.08
CA ILE A 167 2.52 -11.73 8.69
C ILE A 167 1.32 -12.42 8.07
N ASP A 168 0.31 -12.68 8.91
CA ASP A 168 -0.96 -13.25 8.47
C ASP A 168 -2.10 -12.79 9.38
N PHE A 169 -3.32 -13.18 9.08
CA PHE A 169 -4.47 -12.97 9.93
C PHE A 169 -4.42 -13.88 11.16
N ALA A 170 -4.64 -13.30 12.33
CA ALA A 170 -4.83 -14.05 13.57
C ALA A 170 -6.17 -13.69 14.19
N ASN A 171 -6.74 -14.63 14.97
CA ASN A 171 -8.04 -14.52 15.61
C ASN A 171 -9.21 -14.38 14.62
N ARG A 172 -10.39 -13.98 15.12
CA ARG A 172 -11.61 -13.78 14.32
C ARG A 172 -12.53 -12.74 14.96
N GLY A 173 -13.50 -12.26 14.17
CA GLY A 173 -14.46 -11.23 14.64
C GLY A 173 -13.76 -9.93 15.03
N ALA A 174 -14.19 -9.29 16.10
CA ALA A 174 -13.61 -8.04 16.60
C ALA A 174 -12.13 -8.17 17.02
N ASN A 175 -11.69 -9.39 17.33
CA ASN A 175 -10.31 -9.67 17.73
C ASN A 175 -9.36 -9.92 16.55
N MET A 176 -9.87 -9.97 15.29
CA MET A 176 -9.04 -10.21 14.12
C MET A 176 -7.94 -9.15 13.99
N VAL A 177 -6.73 -9.59 13.67
CA VAL A 177 -5.56 -8.74 13.51
C VAL A 177 -4.62 -9.31 12.46
N VAL A 178 -3.90 -8.45 11.77
CA VAL A 178 -2.75 -8.85 10.95
C VAL A 178 -1.51 -8.77 11.82
N THR A 179 -0.85 -9.91 12.03
CA THR A 179 0.29 -10.03 12.95
C THR A 179 1.19 -11.20 12.57
N PRO A 180 2.45 -11.24 13.01
CA PRO A 180 3.25 -12.46 12.98
C PRO A 180 2.64 -13.58 13.81
N ALA A 181 3.07 -14.81 13.52
CA ALA A 181 2.65 -15.98 14.28
C ALA A 181 2.85 -15.79 15.79
N PHE A 182 1.86 -16.23 16.59
CA PHE A 182 1.85 -16.09 18.05
C PHE A 182 1.95 -14.65 18.57
N ASN A 183 1.59 -13.66 17.74
CA ASN A 183 1.65 -12.24 18.07
C ASN A 183 3.05 -11.78 18.52
N ARG A 184 4.10 -12.40 17.96
CA ARG A 184 5.49 -11.98 18.20
C ARG A 184 5.77 -10.62 17.56
N LYS A 185 6.87 -9.99 17.96
CA LYS A 185 7.39 -8.80 17.28
C LYS A 185 7.86 -9.15 15.88
N ILE A 186 7.72 -8.23 14.93
CA ILE A 186 8.13 -8.47 13.55
C ILE A 186 9.64 -8.75 13.43
N ALA A 187 10.46 -8.15 14.28
CA ALA A 187 11.90 -8.41 14.34
C ALA A 187 12.28 -9.84 14.77
N GLU A 188 11.34 -10.57 15.38
CA GLU A 188 11.53 -11.96 15.84
C GLU A 188 11.09 -12.99 14.79
N THR A 189 10.89 -12.55 13.55
CA THR A 189 10.40 -13.38 12.44
C THR A 189 11.36 -13.36 11.27
N ASP A 190 11.11 -14.21 10.27
CA ASP A 190 11.90 -14.28 9.03
C ASP A 190 11.61 -13.11 8.06
N CYS A 191 11.17 -11.95 8.59
CA CYS A 191 10.92 -10.76 7.80
C CYS A 191 12.22 -10.25 7.16
N VAL A 192 12.23 -10.20 5.82
CA VAL A 192 13.39 -9.75 5.04
C VAL A 192 13.50 -8.22 4.91
N ASN A 193 12.68 -7.47 5.64
CA ASN A 193 12.69 -6.00 5.68
C ASN A 193 12.50 -5.31 4.32
N CYS A 194 11.82 -5.93 3.36
CA CYS A 194 11.65 -5.40 1.99
C CYS A 194 10.69 -4.20 1.89
N GLY A 195 9.83 -3.95 2.89
CA GLY A 195 8.89 -2.81 2.92
C GLY A 195 7.68 -2.92 1.99
N GLN A 196 7.52 -3.99 1.21
CA GLN A 196 6.43 -4.13 0.22
C GLN A 196 5.04 -4.12 0.87
N CYS A 197 4.91 -4.66 2.08
CA CYS A 197 3.66 -4.60 2.85
C CYS A 197 3.24 -3.16 3.18
N ALA A 198 4.18 -2.24 3.41
CA ALA A 198 3.91 -0.81 3.61
C ALA A 198 3.51 -0.11 2.29
N ALA A 199 4.12 -0.51 1.15
CA ALA A 199 3.81 0.05 -0.16
C ALA A 199 2.34 -0.20 -0.56
N VAL A 200 1.80 -1.39 -0.29
CA VAL A 200 0.40 -1.74 -0.63
C VAL A 200 -0.61 -1.35 0.43
N CYS A 201 -0.19 -0.93 1.64
CA CYS A 201 -1.11 -0.57 2.71
C CYS A 201 -1.93 0.67 2.35
N PRO A 202 -3.27 0.60 2.27
CA PRO A 202 -4.11 1.73 1.87
C PRO A 202 -4.27 2.78 2.98
N THR A 203 -3.90 2.43 4.21
CA THR A 203 -3.89 3.29 5.40
C THR A 203 -2.46 3.39 5.95
N ALA A 204 -2.28 3.90 7.17
CA ALA A 204 -0.99 3.93 7.85
C ALA A 204 -0.80 2.77 8.85
N ALA A 205 -1.50 1.64 8.63
CA ALA A 205 -1.36 0.47 9.51
C ALA A 205 0.04 -0.17 9.41
N ILE A 206 0.67 -0.08 8.24
CA ILE A 206 2.09 -0.39 8.06
C ILE A 206 2.71 0.77 7.31
N THR A 207 3.76 1.34 7.86
CA THR A 207 4.53 2.45 7.28
C THR A 207 6.01 2.13 7.27
N ILE A 208 6.75 2.82 6.43
CA ILE A 208 8.22 2.73 6.43
C ILE A 208 8.75 3.46 7.67
N LYS A 209 9.69 2.82 8.37
CA LYS A 209 10.38 3.43 9.51
C LYS A 209 11.23 4.61 9.04
N LYS A 210 11.10 5.74 9.71
CA LYS A 210 11.80 6.98 9.36
C LYS A 210 12.89 7.27 10.38
N ASP A 211 14.14 7.37 9.92
CA ASP A 211 15.30 7.67 10.75
C ASP A 211 15.70 9.15 10.70
N LEU A 212 14.84 10.02 10.15
CA LEU A 212 15.13 11.46 10.01
C LEU A 212 15.56 12.13 11.30
N LYS A 213 14.91 11.76 12.43
CA LYS A 213 15.26 12.32 13.75
C LYS A 213 16.67 11.95 14.15
N GLN A 214 17.05 10.70 13.96
CA GLN A 214 18.38 10.18 14.26
C GLN A 214 19.45 10.84 13.39
N VAL A 215 19.16 11.03 12.10
CA VAL A 215 20.06 11.71 11.15
C VAL A 215 20.29 13.16 11.60
N TRP A 216 19.22 13.92 11.88
CA TRP A 216 19.37 15.29 12.38
C TRP A 216 20.13 15.36 13.70
N GLN A 217 19.86 14.47 14.64
CA GLN A 217 20.61 14.40 15.88
C GLN A 217 22.11 14.11 15.65
N ALA A 218 22.45 13.26 14.67
CA ALA A 218 23.82 12.98 14.32
C ALA A 218 24.52 14.19 13.69
N LEU A 219 23.86 14.89 12.75
CA LEU A 219 24.38 16.08 12.09
C LEU A 219 24.66 17.26 13.04
N TYR A 220 23.86 17.38 14.11
CA TYR A 220 24.09 18.43 15.13
C TYR A 220 24.99 18.00 16.30
N ALA A 221 25.44 16.76 16.33
CA ALA A 221 26.29 16.27 17.40
C ALA A 221 27.76 16.76 17.18
N PRO A 222 28.38 17.47 18.13
CA PRO A 222 29.66 18.16 17.90
C PRO A 222 30.86 17.23 17.64
N ASN A 223 30.74 15.95 18.01
CA ASN A 223 31.85 14.98 17.93
C ASN A 223 31.52 13.79 17.00
N LYS A 224 30.60 13.95 16.05
CA LYS A 224 30.29 12.88 15.10
C LYS A 224 30.65 13.31 13.70
N ARG A 225 31.36 12.42 12.98
CA ARG A 225 31.50 12.48 11.54
C ARG A 225 30.36 11.74 10.91
N VAL A 226 29.60 12.41 10.05
CA VAL A 226 28.39 11.86 9.43
C VAL A 226 28.64 11.65 7.94
N VAL A 227 28.54 10.42 7.50
CA VAL A 227 28.80 10.00 6.12
C VAL A 227 27.52 9.51 5.49
N ALA A 228 27.28 9.87 4.23
CA ALA A 228 26.16 9.38 3.44
C ALA A 228 26.65 8.48 2.30
N GLN A 229 25.94 7.38 2.08
CA GLN A 229 26.08 6.55 0.90
C GLN A 229 24.76 6.59 0.10
N VAL A 230 24.86 6.94 -1.18
CA VAL A 230 23.69 7.13 -2.06
C VAL A 230 23.50 5.90 -2.93
N ALA A 231 22.33 5.23 -2.77
CA ALA A 231 21.97 4.08 -3.59
C ALA A 231 21.72 4.46 -5.07
N PRO A 232 22.01 3.58 -6.04
CA PRO A 232 21.86 3.85 -7.47
C PRO A 232 20.44 4.27 -7.86
N ALA A 233 19.40 3.66 -7.27
CA ALA A 233 18.00 4.01 -7.54
C ALA A 233 17.64 5.43 -7.05
N VAL A 234 18.18 5.87 -5.92
CA VAL A 234 17.87 7.18 -5.32
C VAL A 234 18.34 8.32 -6.22
N ARG A 235 19.51 8.21 -6.84
CA ARG A 235 20.06 9.26 -7.75
C ARG A 235 19.19 9.54 -8.97
N VAL A 236 18.32 8.61 -9.33
CA VAL A 236 17.36 8.73 -10.44
C VAL A 236 15.97 9.15 -9.89
N ALA A 237 15.48 8.43 -8.88
CA ALA A 237 14.14 8.66 -8.32
C ALA A 237 13.93 10.06 -7.75
N VAL A 238 14.96 10.67 -7.15
CA VAL A 238 14.89 12.06 -6.66
C VAL A 238 14.65 13.03 -7.80
N GLY A 239 15.27 12.83 -8.97
CA GLY A 239 15.03 13.64 -10.16
C GLY A 239 13.58 13.57 -10.64
N ASP A 240 13.01 12.38 -10.70
CA ASP A 240 11.63 12.13 -11.10
C ASP A 240 10.63 12.83 -10.16
N HIS A 241 10.89 12.78 -8.84
CA HIS A 241 10.06 13.46 -7.84
C HIS A 241 9.99 14.99 -8.05
N TYR A 242 11.08 15.61 -8.53
CA TYR A 242 11.13 17.03 -8.85
C TYR A 242 10.79 17.36 -10.31
N GLY A 243 10.16 16.46 -11.03
CA GLY A 243 9.67 16.69 -12.40
C GLY A 243 10.76 16.75 -13.47
N LEU A 244 11.96 16.26 -13.22
CA LEU A 244 13.00 16.14 -14.24
C LEU A 244 12.68 14.97 -15.19
N ALA A 245 13.37 14.95 -16.33
CA ALA A 245 13.20 13.86 -17.29
C ALA A 245 13.47 12.50 -16.62
N LYS A 246 12.56 11.55 -16.86
CA LYS A 246 12.66 10.19 -16.30
C LYS A 246 14.00 9.53 -16.62
N GLY A 247 14.59 8.89 -15.63
CA GLY A 247 15.87 8.21 -15.77
C GLY A 247 17.10 9.14 -15.72
N ARG A 248 16.94 10.44 -15.51
CA ARG A 248 18.06 11.37 -15.40
C ARG A 248 18.72 11.27 -14.02
N SER A 249 20.02 10.92 -14.00
CA SER A 249 20.81 10.95 -12.77
C SER A 249 21.02 12.38 -12.28
N VAL A 250 20.77 12.60 -10.99
CA VAL A 250 20.99 13.88 -10.31
C VAL A 250 22.04 13.79 -9.21
N MET A 251 22.97 12.82 -9.30
CA MET A 251 23.97 12.52 -8.28
C MET A 251 24.73 13.77 -7.81
N GLY A 252 25.24 14.61 -8.71
CA GLY A 252 25.95 15.83 -8.34
C GLY A 252 25.11 16.82 -7.54
N LYS A 253 23.79 16.90 -7.81
CA LYS A 253 22.88 17.75 -7.02
C LYS A 253 22.65 17.15 -5.63
N ILE A 254 22.53 15.80 -5.52
CA ILE A 254 22.37 15.12 -4.23
C ILE A 254 23.61 15.33 -3.37
N VAL A 255 24.79 15.11 -3.91
CA VAL A 255 26.07 15.33 -3.20
C VAL A 255 26.16 16.77 -2.65
N ASN A 256 25.92 17.76 -3.51
CA ASN A 256 25.94 19.15 -3.08
C ASN A 256 24.89 19.46 -2.00
N ALA A 257 23.68 18.91 -2.12
CA ALA A 257 22.63 19.08 -1.13
C ALA A 257 23.02 18.48 0.23
N LEU A 258 23.54 17.25 0.25
CA LEU A 258 23.96 16.57 1.48
C LEU A 258 25.11 17.32 2.18
N HIS A 259 26.14 17.79 1.44
CA HIS A 259 27.19 18.64 2.03
C HIS A 259 26.63 19.93 2.62
N ARG A 260 25.68 20.58 1.94
CA ARG A 260 25.02 21.79 2.48
C ARG A 260 24.16 21.51 3.71
N MET A 261 23.69 20.28 3.89
CA MET A 261 22.98 19.84 5.09
C MET A 261 23.91 19.52 6.25
N GLY A 262 25.23 19.43 6.02
CA GLY A 262 26.23 19.18 7.06
C GLY A 262 26.79 17.75 7.07
N PHE A 263 26.57 16.95 6.03
CA PHE A 263 27.29 15.68 5.90
C PHE A 263 28.76 15.93 5.57
N ASP A 264 29.65 15.25 6.29
CA ASP A 264 31.11 15.39 6.11
C ASP A 264 31.58 14.77 4.79
N GLU A 265 31.01 13.62 4.44
CA GLU A 265 31.36 12.88 3.23
C GLU A 265 30.11 12.26 2.58
N VAL A 266 30.15 12.15 1.25
CA VAL A 266 29.09 11.55 0.45
C VAL A 266 29.68 10.62 -0.60
N TYR A 267 29.28 9.35 -0.56
CA TYR A 267 29.76 8.31 -1.47
C TYR A 267 28.64 7.80 -2.37
N ASP A 268 29.01 7.46 -3.62
CA ASP A 268 28.15 6.69 -4.52
C ASP A 268 28.32 5.19 -4.23
N THR A 269 27.24 4.44 -4.14
CA THR A 269 27.27 2.98 -3.94
C THR A 269 28.00 2.24 -5.08
N THR A 270 28.12 2.81 -6.29
CA THR A 270 28.94 2.22 -7.36
C THR A 270 30.38 2.03 -6.94
N PHE A 271 30.96 2.98 -6.21
CA PHE A 271 32.31 2.84 -5.66
C PHE A 271 32.40 1.67 -4.66
N SER A 272 31.42 1.55 -3.77
CA SER A 272 31.37 0.43 -2.81
C SER A 272 31.18 -0.91 -3.50
N ALA A 273 30.38 -0.96 -4.59
CA ALA A 273 30.17 -2.16 -5.38
C ALA A 273 31.47 -2.63 -6.06
N ASP A 274 32.27 -1.72 -6.60
CA ASP A 274 33.55 -2.05 -7.21
C ASP A 274 34.54 -2.64 -6.17
N LEU A 275 34.59 -2.06 -4.96
CA LEU A 275 35.39 -2.61 -3.85
C LEU A 275 34.89 -4.01 -3.45
N THR A 276 33.59 -4.22 -3.35
CA THR A 276 33.01 -5.53 -3.02
C THR A 276 33.42 -6.58 -4.05
N ILE A 277 33.31 -6.27 -5.34
CA ILE A 277 33.71 -7.18 -6.42
C ILE A 277 35.20 -7.52 -6.29
N MET A 278 36.06 -6.56 -5.99
CA MET A 278 37.52 -6.79 -5.83
C MET A 278 37.80 -7.74 -4.66
N GLU A 279 37.18 -7.52 -3.49
CA GLU A 279 37.41 -8.33 -2.30
C GLU A 279 36.82 -9.74 -2.44
N GLU A 280 35.59 -9.87 -2.95
CA GLU A 280 34.94 -11.18 -3.20
C GLU A 280 35.73 -11.99 -4.24
N THR A 281 36.21 -11.36 -5.31
CA THR A 281 37.06 -12.03 -6.32
C THR A 281 38.37 -12.55 -5.67
N LYS A 282 38.99 -11.75 -4.82
CA LYS A 282 40.19 -12.17 -4.11
C LYS A 282 39.92 -13.35 -3.17
N GLU A 283 38.82 -13.31 -2.43
CA GLU A 283 38.41 -14.41 -1.56
C GLU A 283 38.11 -15.68 -2.35
N PHE A 284 37.45 -15.57 -3.50
CA PHE A 284 37.15 -16.70 -4.38
C PHE A 284 38.39 -17.35 -5.00
N LEU A 285 39.45 -16.57 -5.28
CA LEU A 285 40.70 -17.05 -5.90
C LEU A 285 41.70 -17.63 -4.90
N ASN A 286 41.54 -17.40 -3.61
CA ASN A 286 42.38 -17.97 -2.52
C ASN A 286 41.74 -19.24 -1.94
#